data_7c5d8f856b8e1be02a000909e6939a34
#
_entry.id   7c5d8f856b8e1be02a000909e6939a34
#
_cell.length_a   1.000
_cell.length_b   1.000
_cell.length_c   1.000
_cell.angle_alpha   90.00
_cell.angle_beta   90.00
_cell.angle_gamma   90.00
#
_symmetry.space_group_name_H-M   'P 1'
#
loop_
_entity.id
_entity.type
_entity.pdbx_description
1 polymer ?
#
loop_
_entity_poly.entity_id
_entity_poly.type
_entity_poly.pdbx_seq_one_letter_code
_entity_poly.pdbx_strand_id
1 'polypeptide(L)'
;MALTNNIDDEWSNFLTNKYNEDEDSVSENEETNDNYNSSHEEINTFGIHPPEPSDIYISTKSKIAYLTNPIDLSIFWEIPIISYSTPKNGVIKKQIKLNSKTPEELSDIQERLQKELYFEEHVISHIDNPNGRIKFKDIRKITIGLSKKDIMSYRAKKKQAFYNCFVIILRIKFDNIFKEFHIKVFNTGKLEIPGLQCDAMFEIVLENILIVLQPFHTYKLAYKQTSDTVLINSNFNCGFFVNREVLFDILRNKYNIQAIYDPCSYPGIQCKFYYNNDIGIQNGIQITSENKEKYKNITEVSFMIFRTGSVLIVGMCDENILRDIYNFLKNLLKTEFKYICQKIISNEDIISKNKNKKIRKKTINIVTGIKDCIKSSVKDFNYKVEEINESNGIKII
;
A
#
# COMPACT_ATOMS: atom_id res chain seq x y z
N MET A 1 -13.96 -13.35 19.83
CA MET A 1 -13.50 -14.29 18.79
C MET A 1 -13.78 -13.81 17.35
N ALA A 2 -13.84 -12.50 17.07
CA ALA A 2 -14.14 -11.98 15.72
C ALA A 2 -13.06 -11.02 15.17
N LEU A 3 -11.93 -10.85 15.85
CA LEU A 3 -10.85 -9.94 15.45
C LEU A 3 -9.65 -10.64 14.76
N THR A 4 -9.54 -11.95 14.87
CA THR A 4 -8.41 -12.71 14.30
C THR A 4 -8.55 -12.98 12.80
N ASN A 5 -9.76 -13.06 12.27
CA ASN A 5 -9.98 -13.37 10.85
C ASN A 5 -9.65 -12.22 9.90
N ASN A 6 -9.57 -10.99 10.40
CA ASN A 6 -9.32 -9.81 9.54
C ASN A 6 -7.82 -9.59 9.26
N ILE A 7 -6.96 -10.01 10.19
CA ILE A 7 -5.49 -9.86 10.06
C ILE A 7 -4.93 -10.93 9.12
N ASP A 8 -5.43 -12.16 9.20
CA ASP A 8 -5.02 -13.23 8.29
C ASP A 8 -5.48 -12.98 6.86
N ASP A 9 -6.66 -12.39 6.67
CA ASP A 9 -7.15 -11.96 5.36
C ASP A 9 -6.36 -10.76 4.82
N GLU A 10 -5.98 -9.82 5.65
CA GLU A 10 -5.11 -8.69 5.29
C GLU A 10 -3.71 -9.17 4.92
N TRP A 11 -3.19 -10.12 5.68
CA TRP A 11 -1.91 -10.75 5.44
C TRP A 11 -1.92 -11.59 4.14
N SER A 12 -2.93 -12.42 3.95
CA SER A 12 -3.13 -13.18 2.72
C SER A 12 -3.25 -12.26 1.49
N ASN A 13 -3.92 -11.11 1.66
CA ASN A 13 -4.02 -10.09 0.61
C ASN A 13 -2.69 -9.38 0.34
N PHE A 14 -1.85 -9.16 1.35
CA PHE A 14 -0.51 -8.63 1.22
C PHE A 14 0.40 -9.63 0.48
N LEU A 15 0.40 -10.90 0.88
CA LEU A 15 1.16 -11.97 0.24
C LEU A 15 0.74 -12.22 -1.22
N THR A 16 -0.53 -11.96 -1.56
CA THR A 16 -1.03 -12.08 -2.95
C THR A 16 -0.87 -10.81 -3.78
N ASN A 17 -0.02 -9.85 -3.37
CA ASN A 17 0.17 -8.56 -4.06
C ASN A 17 -1.11 -7.70 -4.16
N LYS A 18 -2.09 -7.89 -3.27
CA LYS A 18 -3.34 -7.12 -3.28
C LYS A 18 -3.22 -5.75 -2.60
N TYR A 19 -2.13 -5.50 -1.84
CA TYR A 19 -1.90 -4.27 -1.08
C TYR A 19 -0.80 -3.34 -1.60
N ASN A 20 -0.25 -3.58 -2.78
CA ASN A 20 0.74 -2.65 -3.36
C ASN A 20 0.05 -1.35 -3.79
N GLU A 21 -0.45 -0.57 -2.83
CA GLU A 21 -1.01 0.74 -3.12
C GLU A 21 0.01 1.88 -3.06
N ASP A 22 1.15 1.70 -2.38
CA ASP A 22 2.07 2.81 -2.10
C ASP A 22 3.56 2.53 -2.39
N GLU A 23 3.90 1.42 -3.07
CA GLU A 23 5.29 1.16 -3.44
C GLU A 23 5.61 1.58 -4.88
N ASP A 24 5.65 2.88 -5.12
CA ASP A 24 6.27 3.45 -6.32
C ASP A 24 7.80 3.54 -6.23
N SER A 25 8.44 2.86 -5.26
CA SER A 25 9.89 2.99 -5.12
C SER A 25 10.71 1.75 -5.46
N VAL A 26 10.10 0.61 -5.75
CA VAL A 26 10.85 -0.56 -6.25
C VAL A 26 10.01 -1.28 -7.31
N SER A 27 10.00 -0.76 -8.53
CA SER A 27 9.56 -1.53 -9.68
C SER A 27 10.65 -2.52 -10.08
N GLU A 28 10.78 -3.61 -9.34
CA GLU A 28 11.48 -4.79 -9.83
C GLU A 28 10.55 -5.58 -10.76
N ASN A 29 10.35 -5.07 -11.96
CA ASN A 29 9.80 -5.84 -13.07
C ASN A 29 10.55 -5.46 -14.33
N GLU A 30 11.72 -6.01 -14.49
CA GLU A 30 12.29 -6.40 -15.76
C GLU A 30 13.19 -7.59 -15.50
N GLU A 31 12.60 -8.80 -15.48
CA GLU A 31 13.34 -9.93 -16.04
C GLU A 31 13.47 -9.65 -17.54
N THR A 32 14.53 -8.94 -17.91
CA THR A 32 15.10 -9.15 -19.22
C THR A 32 15.45 -10.62 -19.27
N ASN A 33 14.88 -11.35 -20.25
CA ASN A 33 15.38 -12.64 -20.69
C ASN A 33 16.82 -12.45 -21.19
N ASP A 34 17.73 -12.21 -20.30
CA ASP A 34 19.13 -12.46 -20.54
C ASP A 34 19.31 -13.93 -20.26
N ASN A 35 19.47 -14.71 -21.32
CA ASN A 35 20.06 -16.03 -21.29
C ASN A 35 21.44 -15.91 -20.67
N TYR A 36 21.51 -15.80 -19.36
CA TYR A 36 22.75 -16.00 -18.63
C TYR A 36 22.97 -17.52 -18.51
N ASN A 37 23.83 -18.04 -19.38
CA ASN A 37 24.60 -19.21 -19.06
C ASN A 37 25.18 -18.99 -17.67
N SER A 38 24.66 -19.69 -16.67
CA SER A 38 25.15 -19.67 -15.30
C SER A 38 26.49 -20.43 -15.26
N SER A 39 27.58 -19.77 -15.62
CA SER A 39 28.85 -20.10 -15.03
C SER A 39 28.80 -19.53 -13.62
N HIS A 40 28.62 -20.40 -12.61
CA HIS A 40 28.84 -20.08 -11.22
C HIS A 40 30.35 -19.76 -11.04
N GLU A 41 30.74 -18.51 -11.29
CA GLU A 41 31.98 -17.99 -10.75
C GLU A 41 31.77 -17.84 -9.24
N GLU A 42 32.24 -18.82 -8.47
CA GLU A 42 32.37 -18.69 -7.02
C GLU A 42 33.25 -17.48 -6.76
N ILE A 43 32.68 -16.41 -6.24
CA ILE A 43 33.45 -15.25 -5.80
C ILE A 43 34.32 -15.73 -4.65
N ASN A 44 35.65 -15.70 -4.86
CA ASN A 44 36.59 -15.98 -3.81
C ASN A 44 36.50 -14.86 -2.75
N THR A 45 35.59 -15.03 -1.77
CA THR A 45 35.36 -14.09 -0.68
C THR A 45 36.42 -14.16 0.41
N PHE A 46 37.52 -14.91 0.19
CA PHE A 46 38.61 -15.05 1.15
C PHE A 46 39.28 -13.69 1.38
N GLY A 47 39.13 -13.13 2.58
CA GLY A 47 39.70 -11.82 2.93
C GLY A 47 38.81 -10.59 2.66
N ILE A 48 37.63 -10.77 2.07
CA ILE A 48 36.68 -9.67 1.85
C ILE A 48 35.80 -9.50 3.09
N HIS A 49 35.79 -8.29 3.66
CA HIS A 49 34.87 -7.96 4.75
C HIS A 49 33.48 -7.67 4.20
N PRO A 50 32.40 -8.09 4.92
CA PRO A 50 31.03 -7.75 4.53
C PRO A 50 30.88 -6.22 4.50
N PRO A 51 30.20 -5.66 3.47
CA PRO A 51 29.89 -4.25 3.44
C PRO A 51 28.96 -3.89 4.60
N GLU A 52 29.04 -2.64 5.03
CA GLU A 52 28.11 -2.13 6.06
C GLU A 52 26.72 -1.94 5.45
N PRO A 53 25.68 -2.58 5.99
CA PRO A 53 24.30 -2.34 5.54
C PRO A 53 23.88 -0.89 5.74
N SER A 54 22.99 -0.40 4.88
CA SER A 54 22.42 0.93 5.05
C SER A 54 21.62 1.02 6.35
N ASP A 55 21.41 2.23 6.85
CA ASP A 55 20.46 2.47 7.93
C ASP A 55 19.05 2.07 7.50
N ILE A 56 18.23 1.70 8.49
CA ILE A 56 16.83 1.39 8.24
C ILE A 56 16.06 2.67 7.91
N TYR A 57 15.29 2.63 6.85
CA TYR A 57 14.41 3.70 6.41
C TYR A 57 12.95 3.28 6.56
N ILE A 58 12.16 4.04 7.34
CA ILE A 58 10.72 3.86 7.44
C ILE A 58 10.09 4.54 6.24
N SER A 59 9.59 3.75 5.29
CA SER A 59 8.95 4.24 4.08
C SER A 59 7.59 4.85 4.40
N THR A 60 6.75 4.11 5.13
CA THR A 60 5.40 4.53 5.49
C THR A 60 4.94 3.90 6.80
N LYS A 61 4.06 4.62 7.50
CA LYS A 61 3.28 4.14 8.63
C LYS A 61 1.80 4.17 8.26
N SER A 62 1.05 3.15 8.66
CA SER A 62 -0.40 3.19 8.67
C SER A 62 -0.89 3.44 10.09
N LYS A 63 -1.69 4.48 10.27
CA LYS A 63 -2.28 4.80 11.56
C LYS A 63 -3.79 4.63 11.54
N ILE A 64 -4.34 4.26 12.68
CA ILE A 64 -5.77 4.24 12.94
C ILE A 64 -6.12 5.37 13.90
N ALA A 65 -7.19 6.08 13.60
CA ALA A 65 -7.85 6.98 14.53
C ALA A 65 -9.31 6.57 14.68
N TYR A 66 -9.94 7.03 15.73
CA TYR A 66 -11.35 6.75 16.02
C TYR A 66 -12.09 8.06 16.23
N LEU A 67 -13.12 8.28 15.44
CA LEU A 67 -14.08 9.35 15.69
C LEU A 67 -14.89 9.01 16.95
N THR A 68 -15.40 10.03 17.63
CA THR A 68 -16.22 9.85 18.82
C THR A 68 -17.55 9.16 18.54
N ASN A 69 -18.04 9.31 17.32
CA ASN A 69 -19.35 8.84 16.89
C ASN A 69 -19.23 7.97 15.62
N PRO A 70 -20.16 7.02 15.43
CA PRO A 70 -20.31 6.31 14.16
C PRO A 70 -20.63 7.25 13.00
N ILE A 71 -20.31 6.82 11.78
CA ILE A 71 -20.51 7.57 10.55
C ILE A 71 -21.54 6.85 9.68
N ASP A 72 -22.54 7.60 9.19
CA ASP A 72 -23.42 7.10 8.15
C ASP A 72 -22.69 7.12 6.81
N LEU A 73 -22.57 5.96 6.16
CA LEU A 73 -21.89 5.85 4.89
C LEU A 73 -22.63 6.56 3.74
N SER A 74 -23.89 6.91 3.91
CA SER A 74 -24.67 7.67 2.91
C SER A 74 -24.11 9.06 2.63
N ILE A 75 -23.36 9.65 3.59
CA ILE A 75 -22.66 10.92 3.41
C ILE A 75 -21.62 10.88 2.27
N PHE A 76 -21.22 9.68 1.84
CA PHE A 76 -20.37 9.52 0.67
C PHE A 76 -20.85 10.33 -0.53
N TRP A 77 -22.16 10.36 -0.76
CA TRP A 77 -22.75 11.08 -1.89
C TRP A 77 -22.63 12.60 -1.75
N GLU A 78 -22.69 13.10 -0.52
CA GLU A 78 -22.69 14.53 -0.21
C GLU A 78 -21.27 15.15 -0.21
N ILE A 79 -20.23 14.33 0.01
CA ILE A 79 -18.83 14.82 0.06
C ILE A 79 -18.45 15.42 -1.30
N PRO A 80 -18.13 16.73 -1.37
CA PRO A 80 -17.78 17.39 -2.63
C PRO A 80 -16.40 16.95 -3.12
N ILE A 81 -16.27 16.80 -4.43
CA ILE A 81 -15.00 16.53 -5.10
C ILE A 81 -14.48 17.79 -5.76
N ILE A 82 -13.20 18.09 -5.54
CA ILE A 82 -12.49 19.11 -6.28
C ILE A 82 -11.85 18.51 -7.54
N SER A 83 -11.83 19.28 -8.63
CA SER A 83 -11.13 18.87 -9.84
C SER A 83 -9.64 18.65 -9.55
N TYR A 84 -9.08 17.61 -10.17
CA TYR A 84 -7.65 17.30 -10.03
C TYR A 84 -6.76 18.49 -10.43
N SER A 85 -7.13 19.24 -11.45
CA SER A 85 -6.40 20.43 -11.95
C SER A 85 -6.42 21.62 -10.99
N THR A 86 -7.34 21.66 -10.00
CA THR A 86 -7.44 22.78 -9.07
C THR A 86 -6.44 22.65 -7.93
N PRO A 87 -5.45 23.55 -7.78
CA PRO A 87 -4.37 23.41 -6.78
C PRO A 87 -4.84 23.89 -5.39
N LYS A 88 -5.75 23.15 -4.75
CA LYS A 88 -6.23 23.43 -3.39
C LYS A 88 -6.39 22.15 -2.57
N ASN A 89 -6.48 22.30 -1.24
CA ASN A 89 -6.81 21.20 -0.34
C ASN A 89 -8.25 20.73 -0.57
N GLY A 90 -8.49 19.43 -0.43
CA GLY A 90 -9.83 18.86 -0.51
C GLY A 90 -9.83 17.44 -1.06
N VAL A 91 -11.02 16.85 -1.13
CA VAL A 91 -11.20 15.48 -1.65
C VAL A 91 -11.16 15.52 -3.16
N ILE A 92 -10.22 14.81 -3.76
CA ILE A 92 -10.07 14.69 -5.23
C ILE A 92 -10.67 13.40 -5.79
N LYS A 93 -10.89 12.40 -4.92
CA LYS A 93 -11.44 11.11 -5.30
C LYS A 93 -12.15 10.47 -4.13
N LYS A 94 -13.27 9.80 -4.38
CA LYS A 94 -13.99 9.00 -3.39
C LYS A 94 -14.39 7.65 -3.98
N GLN A 95 -14.43 6.59 -3.16
CA GLN A 95 -14.76 5.23 -3.59
C GLN A 95 -15.64 4.55 -2.54
N ILE A 96 -16.63 3.78 -3.01
CA ILE A 96 -17.49 2.96 -2.15
C ILE A 96 -17.85 1.66 -2.87
N LYS A 97 -18.12 0.60 -2.10
CA LYS A 97 -18.71 -0.63 -2.60
C LYS A 97 -20.15 -0.70 -2.11
N LEU A 98 -21.07 -0.80 -3.03
CA LEU A 98 -22.49 -0.88 -2.78
C LEU A 98 -23.02 -2.26 -3.14
N ASN A 99 -24.08 -2.65 -2.44
CA ASN A 99 -24.80 -3.89 -2.68
C ASN A 99 -26.29 -3.54 -2.78
N SER A 100 -26.81 -3.47 -4.00
CA SER A 100 -28.22 -3.23 -4.28
C SER A 100 -28.97 -4.55 -4.26
N LYS A 101 -30.07 -4.58 -3.53
CA LYS A 101 -30.94 -5.75 -3.40
C LYS A 101 -32.15 -5.69 -4.32
N THR A 102 -32.42 -4.52 -4.87
CA THR A 102 -33.54 -4.28 -5.80
C THR A 102 -33.06 -3.48 -7.02
N PRO A 103 -33.77 -3.57 -8.16
CA PRO A 103 -33.51 -2.76 -9.36
C PRO A 103 -33.60 -1.26 -9.10
N GLU A 104 -34.57 -0.84 -8.23
CA GLU A 104 -34.80 0.55 -7.86
C GLU A 104 -33.58 1.16 -7.16
N GLU A 105 -33.02 0.44 -6.17
CA GLU A 105 -31.77 0.87 -5.49
C GLU A 105 -30.62 1.07 -6.49
N LEU A 106 -30.54 0.21 -7.51
CA LEU A 106 -29.52 0.35 -8.54
C LEU A 106 -29.79 1.56 -9.44
N SER A 107 -31.06 1.81 -9.80
CA SER A 107 -31.46 2.98 -10.59
C SER A 107 -31.13 4.29 -9.88
N ASP A 108 -31.42 4.39 -8.58
CA ASP A 108 -31.08 5.56 -7.75
C ASP A 108 -29.58 5.85 -7.74
N ILE A 109 -28.76 4.79 -7.65
CA ILE A 109 -27.30 4.91 -7.71
C ILE A 109 -26.88 5.46 -9.08
N GLN A 110 -27.43 4.95 -10.16
CA GLN A 110 -27.11 5.39 -11.52
C GLN A 110 -27.51 6.84 -11.77
N GLU A 111 -28.68 7.26 -11.27
CA GLU A 111 -29.12 8.65 -11.36
C GLU A 111 -28.18 9.61 -10.62
N ARG A 112 -27.69 9.22 -9.43
CA ARG A 112 -26.71 10.01 -8.69
C ARG A 112 -25.38 10.11 -9.43
N LEU A 113 -24.93 9.03 -10.04
CA LEU A 113 -23.68 9.02 -10.80
C LEU A 113 -23.74 9.89 -12.06
N GLN A 114 -24.89 9.99 -12.71
CA GLN A 114 -25.04 10.86 -13.87
C GLN A 114 -24.84 12.36 -13.58
N LYS A 115 -24.91 12.75 -12.31
CA LYS A 115 -24.66 14.13 -11.85
C LYS A 115 -23.18 14.42 -11.64
N GLU A 116 -22.35 13.38 -11.61
CA GLU A 116 -20.91 13.51 -11.36
C GLU A 116 -20.15 13.74 -12.68
N LEU A 117 -19.11 14.58 -12.61
CA LEU A 117 -18.30 14.94 -13.80
C LEU A 117 -17.48 13.77 -14.33
N TYR A 118 -16.96 12.94 -13.42
CA TYR A 118 -16.17 11.75 -13.75
C TYR A 118 -16.42 10.66 -12.73
N PHE A 119 -16.79 9.50 -13.21
CA PHE A 119 -16.94 8.29 -12.38
C PHE A 119 -16.58 7.03 -13.15
N GLU A 120 -16.25 5.99 -12.39
CA GLU A 120 -16.05 4.62 -12.89
C GLU A 120 -16.92 3.67 -12.08
N GLU A 121 -17.59 2.76 -12.77
CA GLU A 121 -18.30 1.64 -12.16
C GLU A 121 -17.57 0.34 -12.45
N HIS A 122 -17.35 -0.44 -11.41
CA HIS A 122 -16.85 -1.80 -11.56
C HIS A 122 -17.86 -2.77 -10.97
N VAL A 123 -18.57 -3.49 -11.83
CA VAL A 123 -19.52 -4.54 -11.45
C VAL A 123 -18.72 -5.76 -10.99
N ILE A 124 -18.91 -6.13 -9.71
CA ILE A 124 -18.27 -7.29 -9.08
C ILE A 124 -19.16 -8.52 -9.25
N SER A 125 -20.46 -8.34 -9.07
CA SER A 125 -21.47 -9.40 -9.25
C SER A 125 -22.80 -8.75 -9.62
N HIS A 126 -23.48 -9.30 -10.62
CA HIS A 126 -24.83 -8.90 -11.00
C HIS A 126 -25.68 -10.16 -11.23
N ILE A 127 -26.80 -10.22 -10.57
CA ILE A 127 -27.80 -11.29 -10.69
C ILE A 127 -29.15 -10.62 -10.91
N ASP A 128 -29.78 -10.93 -12.02
CA ASP A 128 -31.17 -10.57 -12.31
C ASP A 128 -31.86 -11.85 -12.81
N ASN A 129 -32.51 -12.55 -11.88
CA ASN A 129 -33.21 -13.80 -12.19
C ASN A 129 -34.47 -13.91 -11.34
N PRO A 130 -35.62 -13.43 -11.86
CA PRO A 130 -36.89 -13.42 -11.14
C PRO A 130 -37.34 -14.78 -10.60
N ASN A 131 -36.91 -15.86 -11.29
CA ASN A 131 -37.29 -17.26 -10.97
C ASN A 131 -36.20 -17.96 -10.10
N GLY A 132 -35.10 -17.29 -9.80
CA GLY A 132 -34.00 -17.84 -9.02
C GLY A 132 -34.22 -17.71 -7.53
N ARG A 133 -33.37 -18.43 -6.74
CA ARG A 133 -33.31 -18.29 -5.29
C ARG A 133 -32.97 -16.84 -4.87
N ILE A 134 -32.09 -16.19 -5.60
CA ILE A 134 -31.76 -14.76 -5.46
C ILE A 134 -32.36 -14.08 -6.69
N LYS A 135 -33.40 -13.29 -6.49
CA LYS A 135 -34.12 -12.63 -7.58
C LYS A 135 -33.31 -11.50 -8.17
N PHE A 136 -32.73 -10.67 -7.31
CA PHE A 136 -31.87 -9.55 -7.70
C PHE A 136 -30.74 -9.35 -6.72
N LYS A 137 -29.55 -9.07 -7.23
CA LYS A 137 -28.37 -8.68 -6.46
C LYS A 137 -27.39 -7.97 -7.38
N ASP A 138 -27.05 -6.74 -7.05
CA ASP A 138 -25.99 -6.01 -7.76
C ASP A 138 -24.92 -5.53 -6.78
N ILE A 139 -23.69 -5.96 -7.00
CA ILE A 139 -22.54 -5.53 -6.22
C ILE A 139 -21.60 -4.81 -7.14
N ARG A 140 -21.38 -3.54 -6.86
CA ARG A 140 -20.44 -2.73 -7.62
C ARG A 140 -19.57 -1.84 -6.76
N LYS A 141 -18.37 -1.60 -7.24
CA LYS A 141 -17.48 -0.58 -6.71
C LYS A 141 -17.65 0.67 -7.55
N ILE A 142 -17.95 1.77 -6.89
CA ILE A 142 -18.10 3.10 -7.49
C ILE A 142 -16.88 3.93 -7.12
N THR A 143 -16.34 4.60 -8.11
CA THR A 143 -15.23 5.53 -7.98
C THR A 143 -15.62 6.85 -8.60
N ILE A 144 -15.52 7.96 -7.87
CA ILE A 144 -15.82 9.31 -8.35
C ILE A 144 -14.58 10.18 -8.16
N GLY A 145 -14.14 10.87 -9.22
CA GLY A 145 -12.95 11.71 -9.22
C GLY A 145 -11.66 10.96 -9.59
N LEU A 146 -10.55 11.68 -9.66
CA LEU A 146 -9.24 11.21 -10.12
C LEU A 146 -8.15 11.52 -9.11
N SER A 147 -7.19 10.61 -8.96
CA SER A 147 -5.97 10.78 -8.16
C SER A 147 -4.72 10.75 -9.06
N LYS A 148 -3.58 11.19 -8.53
CA LYS A 148 -2.28 11.09 -9.21
C LYS A 148 -2.02 9.66 -9.70
N LYS A 149 -2.37 8.67 -8.88
CA LYS A 149 -2.19 7.26 -9.21
C LYS A 149 -2.99 6.84 -10.45
N ASP A 150 -4.21 7.30 -10.62
CA ASP A 150 -5.02 6.97 -11.80
C ASP A 150 -4.41 7.56 -13.07
N ILE A 151 -3.81 8.74 -12.94
CA ILE A 151 -3.14 9.44 -14.04
C ILE A 151 -1.82 8.76 -14.39
N MET A 152 -1.00 8.40 -13.40
CA MET A 152 0.35 7.87 -13.59
C MET A 152 0.39 6.37 -13.80
N SER A 153 -0.56 5.61 -13.22
CA SER A 153 -0.57 4.15 -13.34
C SER A 153 -1.15 3.68 -14.66
N TYR A 154 -0.40 2.84 -15.36
CA TYR A 154 -0.86 2.14 -16.57
C TYR A 154 -1.34 0.71 -16.29
N ARG A 155 -1.25 0.23 -15.04
CA ARG A 155 -1.72 -1.09 -14.64
C ARG A 155 -3.17 -1.02 -14.17
N ALA A 156 -4.07 -1.64 -14.90
CA ALA A 156 -5.47 -1.80 -14.51
C ALA A 156 -5.63 -3.01 -13.58
N LYS A 157 -5.20 -2.91 -12.31
CA LYS A 157 -5.54 -3.93 -11.32
C LYS A 157 -6.93 -3.64 -10.77
N LYS A 158 -7.85 -4.59 -10.97
CA LYS A 158 -9.19 -4.54 -10.35
C LYS A 158 -9.05 -4.88 -8.87
N LYS A 159 -9.25 -3.90 -7.99
CA LYS A 159 -9.16 -4.09 -6.55
C LYS A 159 -10.54 -4.26 -5.95
N GLN A 160 -10.67 -5.21 -5.02
CA GLN A 160 -11.85 -5.34 -4.19
C GLN A 160 -11.96 -4.17 -3.21
N ALA A 161 -13.16 -3.91 -2.70
CA ALA A 161 -13.42 -2.89 -1.70
C ALA A 161 -14.26 -3.51 -0.57
N PHE A 162 -14.18 -2.93 0.63
CA PHE A 162 -14.97 -3.35 1.79
C PHE A 162 -16.38 -2.74 1.73
N TYR A 163 -17.37 -3.40 2.34
CA TYR A 163 -18.76 -2.91 2.38
C TYR A 163 -19.04 -1.91 3.49
N ASN A 164 -18.28 -1.94 4.56
CA ASN A 164 -18.52 -1.18 5.79
C ASN A 164 -17.72 0.12 5.86
N CYS A 165 -17.16 0.55 4.74
CA CYS A 165 -16.42 1.80 4.65
C CYS A 165 -16.55 2.44 3.26
N PHE A 166 -16.30 3.72 3.20
CA PHE A 166 -15.91 4.40 1.97
C PHE A 166 -14.48 4.90 2.07
N VAL A 167 -13.89 5.17 0.92
CA VAL A 167 -12.53 5.68 0.79
C VAL A 167 -12.58 7.09 0.23
N ILE A 168 -11.77 7.98 0.78
CA ILE A 168 -11.49 9.30 0.20
C ILE A 168 -9.99 9.42 -0.07
N ILE A 169 -9.65 10.06 -1.20
CA ILE A 169 -8.31 10.56 -1.45
C ILE A 169 -8.34 12.05 -1.18
N LEU A 170 -7.67 12.42 -0.09
CA LEU A 170 -7.60 13.79 0.38
C LEU A 170 -6.27 14.39 -0.04
N ARG A 171 -6.32 15.48 -0.81
CA ARG A 171 -5.12 16.23 -1.21
C ARG A 171 -4.91 17.37 -0.23
N ILE A 172 -3.70 17.43 0.33
CA ILE A 172 -3.31 18.45 1.31
C ILE A 172 -1.96 19.03 0.90
N LYS A 173 -1.82 20.35 1.02
CA LYS A 173 -0.54 21.04 0.84
C LYS A 173 0.29 20.88 2.12
N PHE A 174 1.44 20.20 2.01
CA PHE A 174 2.40 19.98 3.07
C PHE A 174 3.78 20.44 2.57
N ASP A 175 4.47 21.29 3.31
CA ASP A 175 5.78 21.87 2.92
C ASP A 175 5.82 22.40 1.48
N ASN A 176 4.78 23.17 1.09
CA ASN A 176 4.59 23.70 -0.25
C ASN A 176 4.36 22.67 -1.38
N ILE A 177 4.26 21.39 -1.08
CA ILE A 177 3.98 20.31 -2.02
C ILE A 177 2.61 19.72 -1.72
N PHE A 178 1.80 19.45 -2.77
CA PHE A 178 0.55 18.71 -2.60
C PHE A 178 0.84 17.22 -2.48
N LYS A 179 0.37 16.64 -1.36
CA LYS A 179 0.40 15.19 -1.11
C LYS A 179 -1.02 14.64 -1.08
N GLU A 180 -1.19 13.40 -1.53
CA GLU A 180 -2.46 12.68 -1.55
C GLU A 180 -2.47 11.63 -0.45
N PHE A 181 -3.50 11.65 0.38
CA PHE A 181 -3.67 10.73 1.49
C PHE A 181 -4.90 9.85 1.23
N HIS A 182 -4.70 8.56 1.29
CA HIS A 182 -5.74 7.56 1.15
C HIS A 182 -6.35 7.28 2.52
N ILE A 183 -7.64 7.52 2.69
CA ILE A 183 -8.31 7.41 3.99
C ILE A 183 -9.52 6.51 3.84
N LYS A 184 -9.57 5.44 4.63
CA LYS A 184 -10.75 4.61 4.76
C LYS A 184 -11.56 5.09 5.96
N VAL A 185 -12.82 5.42 5.72
CA VAL A 185 -13.78 5.88 6.74
C VAL A 185 -14.79 4.76 6.97
N PHE A 186 -14.74 4.13 8.11
CA PHE A 186 -15.64 3.02 8.47
C PHE A 186 -16.91 3.55 9.15
N ASN A 187 -18.00 2.81 9.01
CA ASN A 187 -19.27 3.11 9.65
C ASN A 187 -19.18 3.19 11.19
N THR A 188 -18.22 2.50 11.80
CA THR A 188 -17.95 2.54 13.24
C THR A 188 -17.26 3.82 13.72
N GLY A 189 -16.90 4.73 12.82
CA GLY A 189 -16.06 5.89 13.09
C GLY A 189 -14.56 5.61 13.10
N LYS A 190 -14.14 4.37 12.82
CA LYS A 190 -12.72 4.05 12.62
C LYS A 190 -12.23 4.74 11.35
N LEU A 191 -11.06 5.36 11.42
CA LEU A 191 -10.32 5.92 10.30
C LEU A 191 -9.02 5.12 10.12
N GLU A 192 -8.74 4.67 8.90
CA GLU A 192 -7.49 4.01 8.57
C GLU A 192 -6.75 4.86 7.54
N ILE A 193 -5.54 5.28 7.88
CA ILE A 193 -4.75 6.25 7.12
C ILE A 193 -3.37 5.64 6.85
N PRO A 194 -3.19 4.95 5.72
CA PRO A 194 -1.90 4.45 5.28
C PRO A 194 -1.05 5.55 4.63
N GLY A 195 0.26 5.29 4.48
CA GLY A 195 1.15 6.13 3.70
C GLY A 195 1.68 7.36 4.43
N LEU A 196 1.59 7.42 5.76
CA LEU A 196 2.13 8.50 6.57
C LEU A 196 3.65 8.36 6.74
N GLN A 197 4.37 9.46 6.63
CA GLN A 197 5.83 9.50 6.84
C GLN A 197 6.22 9.99 8.23
N CYS A 198 5.39 10.85 8.84
CA CYS A 198 5.62 11.38 10.19
C CYS A 198 4.30 11.68 10.91
N ASP A 199 4.40 11.87 12.22
CA ASP A 199 3.24 12.12 13.08
C ASP A 199 2.59 13.49 12.81
N ALA A 200 3.37 14.49 12.43
CA ALA A 200 2.84 15.81 12.05
C ALA A 200 1.89 15.73 10.84
N MET A 201 2.20 14.85 9.87
CA MET A 201 1.27 14.59 8.74
C MET A 201 -0.04 13.97 9.22
N PHE A 202 0.01 13.09 10.20
CA PHE A 202 -1.18 12.43 10.73
C PHE A 202 -2.15 13.45 11.33
N GLU A 203 -1.66 14.35 12.17
CA GLU A 203 -2.49 15.40 12.81
C GLU A 203 -3.13 16.31 11.76
N ILE A 204 -2.35 16.78 10.77
CA ILE A 204 -2.86 17.62 9.68
C ILE A 204 -3.94 16.87 8.87
N VAL A 205 -3.74 15.58 8.60
CA VAL A 205 -4.72 14.77 7.89
C VAL A 205 -6.00 14.62 8.70
N LEU A 206 -5.90 14.36 10.01
CA LEU A 206 -7.07 14.25 10.90
C LEU A 206 -7.88 15.56 10.95
N GLU A 207 -7.22 16.71 11.10
CA GLU A 207 -7.89 18.00 11.08
C GLU A 207 -8.65 18.23 9.77
N ASN A 208 -8.01 17.95 8.63
CA ASN A 208 -8.66 18.09 7.32
C ASN A 208 -9.82 17.11 7.12
N ILE A 209 -9.74 15.88 7.66
CA ILE A 209 -10.87 14.93 7.62
C ILE A 209 -12.06 15.49 8.41
N LEU A 210 -11.83 16.04 9.61
CA LEU A 210 -12.89 16.64 10.40
C LEU A 210 -13.55 17.80 9.64
N ILE A 211 -12.76 18.67 8.99
CA ILE A 211 -13.30 19.76 8.16
C ILE A 211 -14.17 19.23 7.02
N VAL A 212 -13.75 18.15 6.37
CA VAL A 212 -14.50 17.53 5.25
C VAL A 212 -15.79 16.90 5.72
N LEU A 213 -15.80 16.22 6.88
CA LEU A 213 -16.96 15.47 7.36
C LEU A 213 -17.94 16.31 8.20
N GLN A 214 -17.46 17.35 8.90
CA GLN A 214 -18.28 18.17 9.80
C GLN A 214 -19.58 18.72 9.19
N PRO A 215 -19.63 19.20 7.92
CA PRO A 215 -20.85 19.76 7.35
C PRO A 215 -22.04 18.78 7.28
N PHE A 216 -21.79 17.49 7.34
CA PHE A 216 -22.79 16.42 7.23
C PHE A 216 -23.28 15.91 8.60
N HIS A 217 -22.82 16.54 9.69
CA HIS A 217 -23.17 16.15 11.05
C HIS A 217 -23.69 17.35 11.83
N THR A 218 -24.77 17.14 12.59
CA THR A 218 -25.37 18.15 13.47
C THR A 218 -24.60 18.37 14.77
N TYR A 219 -23.79 17.39 15.15
CA TYR A 219 -22.94 17.43 16.34
C TYR A 219 -21.48 17.72 15.95
N LYS A 220 -20.72 18.25 16.90
CA LYS A 220 -19.29 18.49 16.68
C LYS A 220 -18.55 17.18 16.58
N LEU A 221 -17.98 16.92 15.43
CA LEU A 221 -17.08 15.78 15.21
C LEU A 221 -15.77 16.00 15.96
N ALA A 222 -15.32 14.94 16.63
CA ALA A 222 -14.02 14.90 17.27
C ALA A 222 -13.44 13.49 17.12
N TYR A 223 -12.16 13.36 17.30
CA TYR A 223 -11.49 12.05 17.38
C TYR A 223 -11.04 11.77 18.81
N LYS A 224 -10.97 10.49 19.15
CA LYS A 224 -10.41 10.04 20.44
C LYS A 224 -8.92 10.26 20.41
N GLN A 225 -8.33 10.64 21.55
CA GLN A 225 -6.88 10.88 21.63
C GLN A 225 -6.01 9.62 21.47
N THR A 226 -6.64 8.45 21.38
CA THR A 226 -5.94 7.18 21.13
C THR A 226 -5.74 6.99 19.63
N SER A 227 -4.51 6.94 19.18
CA SER A 227 -4.14 6.54 17.83
C SER A 227 -3.20 5.34 17.89
N ASP A 228 -3.50 4.32 17.10
CA ASP A 228 -2.68 3.13 17.03
C ASP A 228 -1.87 3.11 15.74
N THR A 229 -0.56 2.87 15.84
CA THR A 229 0.22 2.49 14.66
C THR A 229 -0.07 1.04 14.34
N VAL A 230 -0.64 0.78 13.17
CA VAL A 230 -1.12 -0.56 12.78
C VAL A 230 -0.10 -1.28 11.92
N LEU A 231 0.63 -0.55 11.09
CA LEU A 231 1.58 -1.13 10.18
C LEU A 231 2.75 -0.16 9.96
N ILE A 232 3.95 -0.67 10.10
CA ILE A 232 5.17 0.01 9.66
C ILE A 232 5.72 -0.73 8.46
N ASN A 233 6.01 0.01 7.39
CA ASN A 233 6.73 -0.48 6.23
C ASN A 233 8.11 0.19 6.22
N SER A 234 9.16 -0.62 6.22
CA SER A 234 10.54 -0.14 6.28
C SER A 234 11.44 -0.97 5.38
N ASN A 235 12.58 -0.41 5.02
CA ASN A 235 13.58 -1.11 4.21
C ASN A 235 15.01 -0.70 4.57
N PHE A 236 15.94 -1.55 4.21
CA PHE A 236 17.38 -1.28 4.18
C PHE A 236 18.05 -2.12 3.09
N ASN A 237 19.32 -1.87 2.81
CA ASN A 237 20.10 -2.65 1.86
C ASN A 237 21.35 -3.22 2.53
N CYS A 238 21.63 -4.51 2.32
CA CYS A 238 22.79 -5.18 2.90
C CYS A 238 24.14 -4.88 2.17
N GLY A 239 24.09 -4.20 1.01
CA GLY A 239 25.28 -3.78 0.28
C GLY A 239 25.84 -4.82 -0.70
N PHE A 240 25.17 -5.97 -0.89
CA PHE A 240 25.59 -7.02 -1.82
C PHE A 240 24.41 -7.78 -2.41
N PHE A 241 24.63 -8.40 -3.57
CA PHE A 241 23.64 -9.28 -4.20
C PHE A 241 23.60 -10.63 -3.47
N VAL A 242 22.40 -11.07 -3.13
CA VAL A 242 22.16 -12.24 -2.28
C VAL A 242 21.83 -13.48 -3.10
N ASN A 243 22.49 -14.58 -2.82
CA ASN A 243 22.05 -15.91 -3.23
C ASN A 243 20.86 -16.33 -2.37
N ARG A 244 19.65 -16.20 -2.93
CA ARG A 244 18.40 -16.44 -2.19
C ARG A 244 18.19 -17.92 -1.84
N GLU A 245 18.64 -18.85 -2.67
CA GLU A 245 18.49 -20.29 -2.43
C GLU A 245 19.31 -20.71 -1.21
N VAL A 246 20.59 -20.36 -1.19
CA VAL A 246 21.48 -20.66 -0.06
C VAL A 246 21.00 -19.95 1.22
N LEU A 247 20.59 -18.69 1.11
CA LEU A 247 20.08 -17.96 2.28
C LEU A 247 18.78 -18.56 2.81
N PHE A 248 17.87 -19.01 1.93
CA PHE A 248 16.64 -19.68 2.32
C PHE A 248 16.92 -20.94 3.16
N ASP A 249 17.87 -21.77 2.72
CA ASP A 249 18.27 -22.98 3.46
C ASP A 249 18.90 -22.62 4.82
N ILE A 250 19.74 -21.60 4.87
CA ILE A 250 20.33 -21.09 6.12
C ILE A 250 19.26 -20.59 7.08
N LEU A 251 18.31 -19.78 6.61
CA LEU A 251 17.23 -19.25 7.44
C LEU A 251 16.40 -20.37 8.06
N ARG A 252 16.04 -21.38 7.28
CA ARG A 252 15.21 -22.49 7.76
C ARG A 252 15.98 -23.46 8.66
N ASN A 253 17.16 -23.91 8.22
CA ASN A 253 17.85 -25.05 8.84
C ASN A 253 18.80 -24.63 9.96
N LYS A 254 19.44 -23.45 9.86
CA LYS A 254 20.38 -22.95 10.88
C LYS A 254 19.70 -22.04 11.89
N TYR A 255 18.84 -21.13 11.42
CA TYR A 255 18.18 -20.13 12.28
C TYR A 255 16.75 -20.52 12.69
N ASN A 256 16.20 -21.61 12.14
CA ASN A 256 14.82 -22.08 12.37
C ASN A 256 13.77 -20.97 12.16
N ILE A 257 14.03 -20.05 11.25
CA ILE A 257 13.09 -18.98 10.89
C ILE A 257 12.05 -19.53 9.91
N GLN A 258 10.81 -19.21 10.12
CA GLN A 258 9.74 -19.54 9.18
C GLN A 258 9.95 -18.73 7.89
N ALA A 259 10.29 -19.42 6.81
CA ALA A 259 10.57 -18.83 5.51
C ALA A 259 9.89 -19.61 4.38
N ILE A 260 9.49 -18.89 3.34
CA ILE A 260 8.93 -19.40 2.08
C ILE A 260 9.69 -18.73 0.94
N TYR A 261 10.12 -19.53 -0.03
CA TYR A 261 10.76 -19.03 -1.24
C TYR A 261 10.22 -19.78 -2.46
N ASP A 262 9.48 -19.06 -3.29
CA ASP A 262 8.99 -19.51 -4.59
C ASP A 262 9.25 -18.39 -5.62
N PRO A 263 10.35 -18.47 -6.37
CA PRO A 263 10.73 -17.43 -7.32
C PRO A 263 9.72 -17.21 -8.44
N CYS A 264 8.86 -18.20 -8.71
CA CYS A 264 7.81 -18.06 -9.74
C CYS A 264 6.65 -17.17 -9.28
N SER A 265 6.32 -17.21 -7.99
CA SER A 265 5.22 -16.41 -7.41
C SER A 265 5.69 -15.07 -6.89
N TYR A 266 6.87 -15.03 -6.24
CA TYR A 266 7.39 -13.82 -5.60
C TYR A 266 8.93 -13.79 -5.61
N PRO A 267 9.56 -12.66 -6.01
CA PRO A 267 11.00 -12.59 -6.21
C PRO A 267 11.82 -12.56 -4.91
N GLY A 268 11.21 -12.34 -3.76
CA GLY A 268 11.87 -12.28 -2.45
C GLY A 268 11.68 -13.55 -1.63
N ILE A 269 12.62 -13.84 -0.72
CA ILE A 269 12.40 -14.80 0.36
C ILE A 269 11.44 -14.13 1.35
N GLN A 270 10.28 -14.74 1.58
CA GLN A 270 9.27 -14.23 2.53
C GLN A 270 9.46 -14.94 3.87
N CYS A 271 9.62 -14.17 4.94
CA CYS A 271 9.91 -14.68 6.27
C CYS A 271 8.98 -14.06 7.32
N LYS A 272 8.78 -14.81 8.40
CA LYS A 272 8.11 -14.33 9.61
C LYS A 272 9.11 -14.29 10.76
N PHE A 273 9.13 -13.19 11.47
CA PHE A 273 9.89 -12.98 12.70
C PHE A 273 8.92 -12.92 13.87
N TYR A 274 9.09 -13.82 14.82
CA TYR A 274 8.29 -13.86 16.04
C TYR A 274 9.06 -13.14 17.15
N TYR A 275 8.75 -11.86 17.34
CA TYR A 275 9.34 -11.05 18.40
C TYR A 275 8.65 -11.35 19.71
N ASN A 276 9.44 -11.72 20.73
CA ASN A 276 8.94 -12.07 22.04
C ASN A 276 9.36 -11.01 23.06
N ASN A 277 8.39 -10.23 23.55
CA ASN A 277 8.63 -9.18 24.53
C ASN A 277 9.14 -9.68 25.90
N ASP A 278 9.01 -11.00 26.17
CA ASP A 278 9.39 -11.59 27.43
C ASP A 278 10.87 -12.05 27.47
N ILE A 279 11.60 -11.94 26.34
CA ILE A 279 13.01 -12.32 26.24
C ILE A 279 13.87 -11.15 25.77
N GLY A 280 15.10 -11.02 26.36
CA GLY A 280 16.00 -9.94 25.99
C GLY A 280 16.70 -10.13 24.64
N ILE A 281 17.06 -11.37 24.28
CA ILE A 281 17.75 -11.69 23.00
C ILE A 281 16.75 -12.33 22.05
N GLN A 282 16.50 -11.66 20.97
CA GLN A 282 15.55 -12.11 19.95
C GLN A 282 16.20 -13.11 19.00
N ASN A 283 15.46 -14.17 18.66
CA ASN A 283 15.90 -15.19 17.70
C ASN A 283 14.95 -15.34 16.50
N GLY A 284 13.78 -14.73 16.55
CA GLY A 284 12.79 -14.74 15.47
C GLY A 284 12.04 -16.06 15.26
N ILE A 285 12.28 -17.07 16.10
CA ILE A 285 11.75 -18.42 15.95
C ILE A 285 10.26 -18.48 16.36
N GLN A 286 9.48 -19.24 15.60
CA GLN A 286 8.09 -19.51 15.95
C GLN A 286 8.00 -20.29 17.26
N ILE A 287 7.12 -19.85 18.16
CA ILE A 287 6.92 -20.51 19.44
C ILE A 287 6.17 -21.82 19.24
N THR A 288 6.72 -22.88 19.79
CA THR A 288 6.10 -24.21 19.80
C THR A 288 4.84 -24.22 20.66
N SER A 289 3.93 -25.15 20.39
CA SER A 289 2.68 -25.32 21.17
C SER A 289 2.92 -25.50 22.67
N GLU A 290 4.03 -26.10 23.05
CA GLU A 290 4.45 -26.32 24.44
C GLU A 290 4.81 -25.03 25.19
N ASN A 291 5.31 -24.03 24.47
CA ASN A 291 5.73 -22.75 25.04
C ASN A 291 4.68 -21.63 24.89
N LYS A 292 3.55 -21.90 24.24
CA LYS A 292 2.47 -20.92 24.06
C LYS A 292 1.86 -20.42 25.37
N GLU A 293 1.82 -21.27 26.38
CA GLU A 293 1.31 -20.89 27.71
C GLU A 293 2.30 -19.99 28.47
N LYS A 294 3.58 -20.14 28.20
CA LYS A 294 4.66 -19.42 28.87
C LYS A 294 4.82 -17.99 28.32
N TYR A 295 4.63 -17.81 26.99
CA TYR A 295 4.85 -16.55 26.32
C TYR A 295 3.55 -16.01 25.72
N LYS A 296 3.04 -14.90 26.26
CA LYS A 296 1.76 -14.31 25.86
C LYS A 296 1.90 -13.09 24.94
N ASN A 297 3.06 -12.40 24.97
CA ASN A 297 3.28 -11.13 24.28
C ASN A 297 4.19 -11.30 23.07
N ILE A 298 3.67 -11.94 22.02
CA ILE A 298 4.42 -12.19 20.79
C ILE A 298 3.90 -11.28 19.70
N THR A 299 4.80 -10.58 19.06
CA THR A 299 4.52 -9.76 17.89
C THR A 299 5.08 -10.43 16.64
N GLU A 300 4.20 -10.75 15.69
CA GLU A 300 4.59 -11.31 14.41
C GLU A 300 4.90 -10.18 13.42
N VAL A 301 6.12 -10.14 12.90
CA VAL A 301 6.57 -9.16 11.91
C VAL A 301 7.14 -9.90 10.71
N SER A 302 6.81 -9.45 9.52
CA SER A 302 7.30 -10.06 8.30
C SER A 302 8.51 -9.33 7.77
N PHE A 303 9.41 -10.09 7.16
CA PHE A 303 10.49 -9.49 6.39
C PHE A 303 10.71 -10.25 5.08
N MET A 304 11.21 -9.54 4.08
CA MET A 304 11.49 -10.10 2.76
C MET A 304 12.89 -9.72 2.34
N ILE A 305 13.63 -10.70 1.79
CA ILE A 305 14.99 -10.48 1.31
C ILE A 305 15.05 -10.73 -0.19
N PHE A 306 15.52 -9.72 -0.93
CA PHE A 306 15.60 -9.75 -2.37
C PHE A 306 17.02 -10.01 -2.87
N ARG A 307 17.14 -10.51 -4.10
CA ARG A 307 18.44 -10.74 -4.76
C ARG A 307 19.34 -9.50 -4.77
N THR A 308 18.76 -8.32 -4.90
CA THR A 308 19.48 -7.03 -4.96
C THR A 308 20.03 -6.56 -3.61
N GLY A 309 19.93 -7.39 -2.56
CA GLY A 309 20.35 -7.00 -1.21
C GLY A 309 19.33 -6.11 -0.48
N SER A 310 18.23 -5.76 -1.11
CA SER A 310 17.14 -5.03 -0.46
C SER A 310 16.43 -5.93 0.54
N VAL A 311 16.14 -5.41 1.73
CA VAL A 311 15.40 -6.10 2.79
C VAL A 311 14.23 -5.21 3.20
N LEU A 312 13.02 -5.75 3.14
CA LEU A 312 11.81 -5.12 3.66
C LEU A 312 11.47 -5.69 5.02
N ILE A 313 11.05 -4.85 5.97
CA ILE A 313 10.49 -5.28 7.25
C ILE A 313 9.12 -4.62 7.37
N VAL A 314 8.07 -5.43 7.49
CA VAL A 314 6.69 -4.97 7.46
C VAL A 314 5.89 -5.68 8.54
N GLY A 315 5.20 -4.92 9.39
CA GLY A 315 4.36 -5.53 10.42
C GLY A 315 3.74 -4.52 11.36
N MET A 316 2.85 -5.04 12.19
CA MET A 316 2.25 -4.30 13.29
C MET A 316 3.21 -4.33 14.48
N CYS A 317 4.08 -3.35 14.55
CA CYS A 317 5.07 -3.21 15.62
C CYS A 317 5.37 -1.74 15.90
N ASP A 318 6.00 -1.48 17.03
CA ASP A 318 6.61 -0.17 17.32
C ASP A 318 8.03 -0.05 16.71
N GLU A 319 8.60 1.14 16.80
CA GLU A 319 9.92 1.40 16.22
C GLU A 319 11.06 0.71 16.99
N ASN A 320 10.88 0.36 18.27
CA ASN A 320 11.89 -0.37 19.03
C ASN A 320 11.97 -1.81 18.55
N ILE A 321 10.83 -2.48 18.43
CA ILE A 321 10.72 -3.83 17.85
C ILE A 321 11.30 -3.84 16.44
N LEU A 322 10.96 -2.86 15.62
CA LEU A 322 11.50 -2.73 14.27
C LEU A 322 13.04 -2.63 14.28
N ARG A 323 13.60 -1.83 15.18
CA ARG A 323 15.06 -1.64 15.31
C ARG A 323 15.77 -2.90 15.78
N ASP A 324 15.17 -3.65 16.69
CA ASP A 324 15.73 -4.93 17.16
C ASP A 324 15.74 -5.97 16.04
N ILE A 325 14.66 -6.06 15.25
CA ILE A 325 14.60 -6.95 14.08
C ILE A 325 15.64 -6.53 13.04
N TYR A 326 15.77 -5.23 12.77
CA TYR A 326 16.81 -4.72 11.88
C TYR A 326 18.20 -5.12 12.33
N ASN A 327 18.54 -4.94 13.61
CA ASN A 327 19.84 -5.31 14.16
C ASN A 327 20.10 -6.82 14.05
N PHE A 328 19.08 -7.63 14.31
CA PHE A 328 19.16 -9.08 14.13
C PHE A 328 19.48 -9.45 12.68
N LEU A 329 18.72 -8.92 11.71
CA LEU A 329 18.90 -9.19 10.29
C LEU A 329 20.24 -8.68 9.76
N LYS A 330 20.65 -7.48 10.19
CA LYS A 330 21.96 -6.91 9.87
C LYS A 330 23.09 -7.84 10.30
N ASN A 331 23.04 -8.35 11.53
CA ASN A 331 24.06 -9.26 12.06
C ASN A 331 24.02 -10.62 11.35
N LEU A 332 22.84 -11.17 11.10
CA LEU A 332 22.67 -12.43 10.36
C LEU A 332 23.31 -12.34 8.97
N LEU A 333 22.95 -11.31 8.20
CA LEU A 333 23.45 -11.12 6.83
C LEU A 333 24.97 -10.91 6.79
N LYS A 334 25.54 -10.20 7.79
CA LYS A 334 27.00 -10.07 7.92
C LYS A 334 27.68 -11.40 8.27
N THR A 335 27.11 -12.16 9.18
CA THR A 335 27.65 -13.46 9.60
C THR A 335 27.67 -14.46 8.46
N GLU A 336 26.60 -14.52 7.69
CA GLU A 336 26.44 -15.48 6.59
C GLU A 336 27.01 -14.97 5.26
N PHE A 337 27.57 -13.76 5.22
CA PHE A 337 28.07 -13.08 4.02
C PHE A 337 28.89 -14.00 3.09
N LYS A 338 29.81 -14.77 3.64
CA LYS A 338 30.70 -15.66 2.86
C LYS A 338 29.94 -16.68 2.02
N TYR A 339 28.79 -17.12 2.49
CA TYR A 339 28.01 -18.18 1.85
C TYR A 339 26.95 -17.62 0.90
N ILE A 340 26.44 -16.41 1.18
CA ILE A 340 25.28 -15.86 0.49
C ILE A 340 25.62 -14.73 -0.50
N CYS A 341 26.84 -14.19 -0.47
CA CYS A 341 27.22 -13.10 -1.36
C CYS A 341 27.44 -13.60 -2.79
N GLN A 342 26.70 -13.05 -3.76
CA GLN A 342 26.96 -13.26 -5.18
C GLN A 342 27.84 -12.18 -5.79
N LYS A 343 27.67 -10.92 -5.39
CA LYS A 343 28.41 -9.75 -5.87
C LYS A 343 28.23 -8.59 -4.91
N ILE A 344 29.28 -7.84 -4.63
CA ILE A 344 29.19 -6.58 -3.88
C ILE A 344 28.64 -5.50 -4.80
N ILE A 345 27.70 -4.67 -4.29
CA ILE A 345 27.11 -3.58 -5.06
C ILE A 345 28.14 -2.47 -5.28
N SER A 346 28.43 -2.17 -6.53
CA SER A 346 29.33 -1.07 -6.93
C SER A 346 28.57 0.23 -7.20
N ASN A 347 29.28 1.35 -7.19
CA ASN A 347 28.69 2.64 -7.60
C ASN A 347 28.18 2.61 -9.04
N GLU A 348 28.75 1.78 -9.91
CA GLU A 348 28.30 1.60 -11.29
C GLU A 348 26.94 0.90 -11.36
N ASP A 349 26.70 -0.07 -10.48
CA ASP A 349 25.39 -0.76 -10.37
C ASP A 349 24.29 0.25 -9.96
N ILE A 350 24.60 1.20 -9.08
CA ILE A 350 23.66 2.26 -8.64
C ILE A 350 23.37 3.25 -9.79
N ILE A 351 24.41 3.66 -10.53
CA ILE A 351 24.28 4.60 -11.64
C ILE A 351 23.51 3.98 -12.80
N SER A 352 23.74 2.70 -13.10
CA SER A 352 23.05 1.99 -14.18
C SER A 352 21.55 1.85 -13.92
N LYS A 353 21.14 1.58 -12.66
CA LYS A 353 19.72 1.57 -12.26
C LYS A 353 19.03 2.91 -12.52
N ASN A 354 19.71 4.03 -12.31
CA ASN A 354 19.14 5.36 -12.52
C ASN A 354 19.07 5.76 -14.01
N LYS A 355 19.96 5.25 -14.87
CA LYS A 355 19.96 5.52 -16.31
C LYS A 355 18.86 4.78 -17.08
N ASN A 356 18.40 3.64 -16.57
CA ASN A 356 17.45 2.77 -17.28
C ASN A 356 15.98 3.03 -16.92
N LYS A 357 15.66 4.10 -16.20
CA LYS A 357 14.26 4.46 -15.93
C LYS A 357 13.54 4.79 -17.22
N LYS A 358 12.70 3.89 -17.72
CA LYS A 358 11.87 4.13 -18.91
C LYS A 358 10.81 5.19 -18.59
N ILE A 359 10.83 6.27 -19.34
CA ILE A 359 9.77 7.28 -19.28
C ILE A 359 8.52 6.69 -19.93
N ARG A 360 7.43 6.60 -19.19
CA ARG A 360 6.14 6.12 -19.66
C ARG A 360 5.16 7.28 -19.73
N LYS A 361 4.50 7.44 -20.87
CA LYS A 361 3.48 8.49 -21.09
C LYS A 361 2.10 7.85 -21.10
N LYS A 362 1.14 8.45 -20.38
CA LYS A 362 -0.28 8.07 -20.38
C LYS A 362 -1.08 9.32 -20.74
N THR A 363 -1.91 9.23 -21.76
CA THR A 363 -2.88 10.27 -22.10
C THR A 363 -4.23 9.88 -21.53
N ILE A 364 -4.86 10.78 -20.78
CA ILE A 364 -6.20 10.61 -20.26
C ILE A 364 -7.06 11.72 -20.87
N ASN A 365 -8.08 11.30 -21.63
CA ASN A 365 -9.09 12.22 -22.15
C ASN A 365 -10.22 12.27 -21.15
N ILE A 366 -10.45 13.44 -20.56
CA ILE A 366 -11.58 13.69 -19.66
C ILE A 366 -12.64 14.44 -20.47
N VAL A 367 -13.74 13.73 -20.77
CA VAL A 367 -14.89 14.34 -21.43
C VAL A 367 -15.79 14.91 -20.33
N THR A 368 -15.80 16.23 -20.19
CA THR A 368 -16.75 16.93 -19.32
C THR A 368 -18.04 17.11 -20.10
N GLY A 369 -19.00 16.20 -19.92
CA GLY A 369 -20.32 16.33 -20.49
C GLY A 369 -21.12 17.40 -19.74
N ILE A 370 -21.26 18.59 -20.29
CA ILE A 370 -22.36 19.48 -19.94
C ILE A 370 -23.57 18.92 -20.67
N LYS A 371 -24.44 18.20 -19.94
CA LYS A 371 -25.79 17.88 -20.45
C LYS A 371 -26.68 19.12 -20.33
N ASP A 372 -26.39 20.13 -21.10
CA ASP A 372 -27.39 21.11 -21.47
C ASP A 372 -27.65 21.00 -22.96
N CYS A 373 -28.92 20.85 -23.29
CA CYS A 373 -29.46 20.80 -24.65
C CYS A 373 -29.11 22.06 -25.43
N ILE A 374 -27.90 22.14 -25.92
CA ILE A 374 -27.53 23.02 -27.05
C ILE A 374 -26.45 22.29 -27.84
N LYS A 375 -26.79 21.97 -29.08
CA LYS A 375 -25.86 21.52 -30.13
C LYS A 375 -24.71 22.53 -30.23
N SER A 376 -23.60 22.29 -29.60
CA SER A 376 -22.33 22.89 -30.05
C SER A 376 -21.13 22.37 -29.25
N SER A 377 -20.20 21.81 -29.97
CA SER A 377 -18.77 21.58 -29.67
C SER A 377 -18.43 20.87 -28.36
N VAL A 378 -18.21 19.58 -28.50
CA VAL A 378 -17.34 18.80 -27.61
C VAL A 378 -15.98 19.51 -27.57
N LYS A 379 -15.64 20.13 -26.44
CA LYS A 379 -14.28 20.61 -26.20
C LYS A 379 -13.53 19.43 -25.58
N ASP A 380 -12.78 18.73 -26.40
CA ASP A 380 -11.80 17.75 -25.94
C ASP A 380 -10.68 18.51 -25.21
N PHE A 381 -10.62 18.36 -23.91
CA PHE A 381 -9.46 18.80 -23.14
C PHE A 381 -8.43 17.66 -23.12
N ASN A 382 -7.43 17.77 -23.99
CA ASN A 382 -6.27 16.89 -23.95
C ASN A 382 -5.29 17.41 -22.91
N TYR A 383 -5.15 16.70 -21.80
CA TYR A 383 -4.07 16.96 -20.83
C TYR A 383 -2.86 16.13 -21.22
N LYS A 384 -1.80 16.80 -21.62
CA LYS A 384 -0.50 16.15 -21.85
C LYS A 384 0.27 16.22 -20.54
N VAL A 385 0.47 15.08 -19.88
CA VAL A 385 1.34 14.99 -18.72
C VAL A 385 2.77 14.76 -19.24
N GLU A 386 3.62 15.76 -19.18
CA GLU A 386 5.04 15.60 -19.37
C GLU A 386 5.69 15.35 -18.00
N GLU A 387 6.38 14.22 -17.87
CA GLU A 387 7.12 13.88 -16.68
C GLU A 387 8.30 14.86 -16.52
N ILE A 388 8.29 15.59 -15.42
CA ILE A 388 9.45 16.39 -14.99
C ILE A 388 10.08 15.64 -13.82
N ASN A 389 11.39 15.45 -13.87
CA ASN A 389 12.22 14.83 -12.85
C ASN A 389 11.80 15.19 -11.42
N GLU A 390 11.95 14.26 -10.51
CA GLU A 390 11.50 14.24 -9.10
C GLU A 390 11.79 15.51 -8.26
N SER A 391 12.46 16.51 -8.78
CA SER A 391 12.77 17.77 -8.09
C SER A 391 11.82 18.93 -8.37
N ASN A 392 10.97 18.85 -9.40
CA ASN A 392 10.06 19.95 -9.76
C ASN A 392 8.69 19.41 -10.16
N GLY A 393 7.66 19.85 -9.45
CA GLY A 393 6.29 19.39 -9.54
C GLY A 393 5.71 19.30 -10.98
N ILE A 394 4.65 18.53 -11.11
CA ILE A 394 3.90 18.28 -12.36
C ILE A 394 3.42 19.59 -12.96
N LYS A 395 3.83 19.89 -14.18
CA LYS A 395 3.26 20.97 -14.99
C LYS A 395 2.13 20.40 -15.83
N ILE A 396 0.91 20.85 -15.60
CA ILE A 396 -0.26 20.54 -16.43
C ILE A 396 -0.37 21.68 -17.42
N ILE A 397 -0.31 21.36 -18.69
CA ILE A 397 -0.53 22.31 -19.81
C ILE A 397 -1.95 22.12 -20.31
#